data_9a9d143f3a21941c688f68f032fe7f5a
#
_entry.id   9a9d143f3a21941c688f68f032fe7f5a
#
_cell.length_a   1.000
_cell.length_b   1.000
_cell.length_c   1.000
_cell.angle_alpha   90.00
_cell.angle_beta   90.00
_cell.angle_gamma   90.00
#
_symmetry.space_group_name_H-M   'P 1'
#
loop_
_entity.id
_entity.type
_entity.pdbx_description
1 polymer ?
#
loop_
_entity_poly.entity_id
_entity_poly.type
_entity_poly.pdbx_seq_one_letter_code
_entity_poly.pdbx_strand_id
1 'polypeptide(L)'
;MNLMLRHDVFLLLLVSASLTAQQPVPQPTTAAEAPNRDTSYIDAQGAAHVTRVVPVPATISAPAQLVLGHPFPDQVPPQSLADRRSGTDAFTARAGAAWSRLCPNQIVEDKIAGVPVRIVTPQGLPDSNRDKVLINLHGGGFNSDSGSLTESIPIASYARIKVVAVLYRLAPEHPFPAAVDDSVAVYKELLKTYKPEHIVIYGTSTGAILTAEVAAKLKQLGLPMPAALGIFSALGDFARSGDSASLFSLRGLSGHLDPPGPEPHDPYYIGGVDPKDPVLSPIYGDLRGLPPTLFVTSTRDMLLSGTVNLHRAYLNAGVDARLVVFDALTHAFWYDPMLPESQDANHIMADFFVKRLGN
;
A
#
# COMPACT_ATOMS: atom_id res chain seq x y z
N MET A 1 -32.75 -1.81 -47.83
CA MET A 1 -33.17 -2.47 -46.59
C MET A 1 -32.11 -2.18 -45.56
N ASN A 2 -32.41 -1.25 -44.67
CA ASN A 2 -31.47 -0.52 -43.81
C ASN A 2 -30.89 -1.39 -42.69
N LEU A 3 -29.58 -1.42 -42.62
CA LEU A 3 -28.84 -1.94 -41.43
C LEU A 3 -28.30 -0.73 -40.66
N MET A 4 -28.93 -0.46 -39.51
CA MET A 4 -28.49 0.59 -38.58
C MET A 4 -27.34 0.06 -37.73
N LEU A 5 -26.15 0.68 -37.87
CA LEU A 5 -25.09 0.63 -36.88
C LEU A 5 -25.47 1.47 -35.67
N ARG A 6 -25.56 0.88 -34.51
CA ARG A 6 -25.63 1.60 -33.23
C ARG A 6 -24.23 1.88 -32.72
N HIS A 7 -23.89 3.15 -32.63
CA HIS A 7 -22.75 3.66 -31.89
C HIS A 7 -23.21 3.96 -30.48
N ASP A 8 -22.72 3.22 -29.51
CA ASP A 8 -22.91 3.58 -28.09
C ASP A 8 -21.93 4.69 -27.74
N VAL A 9 -22.49 5.88 -27.56
CA VAL A 9 -21.78 7.09 -27.17
C VAL A 9 -21.74 7.16 -25.65
N PHE A 10 -20.55 7.39 -25.12
CA PHE A 10 -20.29 7.74 -23.73
C PHE A 10 -21.22 8.87 -23.26
N LEU A 11 -22.01 8.61 -22.22
CA LEU A 11 -22.91 9.58 -21.62
C LEU A 11 -22.16 10.46 -20.61
N LEU A 12 -21.73 11.65 -21.06
CA LEU A 12 -21.42 12.77 -20.18
C LEU A 12 -22.73 13.26 -19.57
N LEU A 13 -22.87 13.20 -18.26
CA LEU A 13 -23.95 13.85 -17.52
C LEU A 13 -23.79 15.38 -17.62
N LEU A 14 -24.47 15.98 -18.59
CA LEU A 14 -24.76 17.41 -18.60
C LEU A 14 -26.01 17.65 -17.73
N VAL A 15 -25.77 18.25 -16.56
CA VAL A 15 -26.84 18.80 -15.73
C VAL A 15 -27.34 20.06 -16.43
N SER A 16 -28.60 20.01 -16.94
CA SER A 16 -29.31 21.17 -17.48
C SER A 16 -29.62 22.15 -16.34
N ALA A 17 -28.91 23.28 -16.31
CA ALA A 17 -29.18 24.39 -15.41
C ALA A 17 -30.33 25.22 -15.95
N SER A 18 -31.45 25.29 -15.21
CA SER A 18 -32.52 26.26 -15.41
C SER A 18 -31.98 27.67 -15.12
N LEU A 19 -32.19 28.61 -16.06
CA LEU A 19 -31.90 30.02 -15.85
C LEU A 19 -32.81 30.60 -14.76
N THR A 20 -32.28 30.72 -13.55
CA THR A 20 -32.82 31.68 -12.56
C THR A 20 -31.81 32.82 -12.45
N ALA A 21 -32.31 34.06 -12.35
CA ALA A 21 -31.59 35.29 -12.34
C ALA A 21 -30.33 35.21 -11.41
N GLN A 22 -29.15 35.42 -11.98
CA GLN A 22 -27.89 35.48 -11.28
C GLN A 22 -27.87 36.65 -10.30
N GLN A 23 -27.90 36.34 -9.01
CA GLN A 23 -27.33 37.26 -8.02
C GLN A 23 -25.81 37.36 -8.27
N PRO A 24 -25.21 38.55 -8.11
CA PRO A 24 -23.76 38.67 -8.30
C PRO A 24 -23.06 37.72 -7.34
N VAL A 25 -22.31 36.77 -7.90
CA VAL A 25 -21.39 35.90 -7.15
C VAL A 25 -20.45 36.84 -6.40
N PRO A 26 -20.32 36.71 -5.05
CA PRO A 26 -19.29 37.43 -4.34
C PRO A 26 -17.95 37.09 -5.00
N GLN A 27 -17.22 38.12 -5.47
CA GLN A 27 -15.86 37.87 -5.92
C GLN A 27 -15.11 37.24 -4.77
N PRO A 28 -14.33 36.18 -5.02
CA PRO A 28 -13.48 35.63 -3.99
C PRO A 28 -12.63 36.79 -3.46
N THR A 29 -12.77 37.06 -2.17
CA THR A 29 -11.84 37.92 -1.45
C THR A 29 -10.46 37.45 -1.85
N THR A 30 -9.65 38.35 -2.44
CA THR A 30 -8.28 38.08 -2.84
C THR A 30 -7.62 37.22 -1.75
N ALA A 31 -7.36 35.96 -2.08
CA ALA A 31 -6.53 35.12 -1.23
C ALA A 31 -5.28 35.96 -0.94
N ALA A 32 -5.01 36.22 0.33
CA ALA A 32 -3.80 36.94 0.72
C ALA A 32 -2.68 36.24 -0.03
N GLU A 33 -1.91 36.98 -0.85
CA GLU A 33 -0.77 36.44 -1.59
C GLU A 33 0.04 35.61 -0.58
N ALA A 34 0.10 34.30 -0.78
CA ALA A 34 0.90 33.43 0.05
C ALA A 34 2.32 34.04 0.09
N PRO A 35 2.93 34.18 1.25
CA PRO A 35 4.22 34.86 1.35
C PRO A 35 5.20 34.19 0.39
N ASN A 36 5.71 34.93 -0.57
CA ASN A 36 6.69 34.48 -1.57
C ASN A 36 8.07 34.22 -0.92
N ARG A 37 8.08 33.92 0.38
CA ARG A 37 9.25 33.70 1.22
C ARG A 37 9.09 32.42 2.03
N ASP A 38 10.15 31.63 2.08
CA ASP A 38 10.32 30.62 3.11
C ASP A 38 10.34 31.30 4.48
N THR A 39 9.33 30.97 5.31
CA THR A 39 9.19 31.47 6.69
C THR A 39 9.47 30.35 7.70
N SER A 40 10.12 29.27 7.27
CA SER A 40 10.44 28.14 8.12
C SER A 40 11.44 28.53 9.21
N TYR A 41 11.26 28.02 10.42
CA TYR A 41 12.16 28.20 11.55
C TYR A 41 12.16 26.97 12.44
N ILE A 42 13.18 26.87 13.31
CA ILE A 42 13.25 25.85 14.37
C ILE A 42 12.97 26.57 15.69
N ASP A 43 12.02 26.05 16.47
CA ASP A 43 11.68 26.62 17.78
C ASP A 43 12.67 26.19 18.89
N ALA A 44 12.46 26.70 20.10
CA ALA A 44 13.33 26.42 21.25
C ALA A 44 13.29 24.94 21.71
N GLN A 45 12.27 24.18 21.30
CA GLN A 45 12.09 22.76 21.58
C GLN A 45 12.72 21.89 20.47
N GLY A 46 13.22 22.51 19.37
CA GLY A 46 13.82 21.81 18.22
C GLY A 46 12.78 21.38 17.18
N ALA A 47 11.52 21.80 17.31
CA ALA A 47 10.51 21.49 16.29
C ALA A 47 10.63 22.43 15.10
N ALA A 48 10.54 21.88 13.88
CA ALA A 48 10.56 22.65 12.66
C ALA A 48 9.16 23.12 12.27
N HIS A 49 8.98 24.43 12.13
CA HIS A 49 7.79 25.07 11.57
C HIS A 49 8.07 25.36 10.10
N VAL A 50 7.39 24.68 9.17
CA VAL A 50 7.72 24.70 7.75
C VAL A 50 6.61 25.36 6.95
N THR A 51 6.96 26.44 6.22
CA THR A 51 6.09 27.08 5.23
C THR A 51 6.85 27.17 3.91
N ARG A 52 6.51 26.32 2.94
CA ARG A 52 7.18 26.25 1.63
C ARG A 52 6.17 26.04 0.52
N VAL A 53 6.45 26.65 -0.62
CA VAL A 53 5.76 26.32 -1.87
C VAL A 53 6.52 25.17 -2.55
N VAL A 54 5.86 24.03 -2.70
CA VAL A 54 6.43 22.85 -3.36
C VAL A 54 5.68 22.64 -4.67
N PRO A 55 6.27 22.97 -5.81
CA PRO A 55 5.61 22.78 -7.10
C PRO A 55 5.43 21.29 -7.43
N VAL A 56 4.53 21.01 -8.37
CA VAL A 56 4.47 19.69 -8.99
C VAL A 56 5.75 19.47 -9.80
N PRO A 57 6.55 18.44 -9.52
CA PRO A 57 7.84 18.28 -10.20
C PRO A 57 7.68 17.76 -11.63
N ALA A 58 8.62 18.17 -12.50
CA ALA A 58 8.68 17.68 -13.88
C ALA A 58 9.42 16.32 -14.02
N THR A 59 9.87 15.74 -12.93
CA THR A 59 10.57 14.44 -12.88
C THR A 59 9.65 13.24 -12.97
N ILE A 60 8.35 13.45 -12.85
CA ILE A 60 7.31 12.41 -12.93
C ILE A 60 6.49 12.58 -14.22
N SER A 61 5.77 11.52 -14.61
CA SER A 61 4.96 11.53 -15.83
C SER A 61 3.84 12.58 -15.81
N ALA A 62 3.37 12.99 -17.00
CA ALA A 62 2.26 13.93 -17.10
C ALA A 62 0.97 13.43 -16.40
N PRO A 63 0.58 12.13 -16.47
CA PRO A 63 -0.52 11.62 -15.66
C PRO A 63 -0.29 11.79 -14.15
N ALA A 64 0.91 11.50 -13.66
CA ALA A 64 1.23 11.66 -12.24
C ALA A 64 1.23 13.13 -11.81
N GLN A 65 1.71 14.06 -12.66
CA GLN A 65 1.60 15.49 -12.42
C GLN A 65 0.14 15.96 -12.28
N LEU A 66 -0.78 15.43 -13.11
CA LEU A 66 -2.21 15.73 -13.00
C LEU A 66 -2.80 15.23 -11.68
N VAL A 67 -2.44 14.03 -11.24
CA VAL A 67 -2.90 13.48 -9.95
C VAL A 67 -2.41 14.34 -8.79
N LEU A 68 -1.12 14.73 -8.78
CA LEU A 68 -0.54 15.55 -7.70
C LEU A 68 -1.03 17.00 -7.74
N GLY A 69 -1.34 17.53 -8.92
CA GLY A 69 -1.85 18.90 -9.09
C GLY A 69 -3.35 19.04 -8.78
N HIS A 70 -4.05 17.94 -8.52
CA HIS A 70 -5.47 17.99 -8.21
C HIS A 70 -5.71 18.45 -6.76
N PRO A 71 -6.47 19.56 -6.56
CA PRO A 71 -6.74 20.03 -5.21
C PRO A 71 -7.64 19.05 -4.45
N PHE A 72 -7.32 18.82 -3.19
CA PHE A 72 -8.14 18.07 -2.27
C PHE A 72 -8.73 18.99 -1.21
N PRO A 73 -9.98 18.77 -0.78
CA PRO A 73 -10.55 19.53 0.31
C PRO A 73 -9.73 19.30 1.60
N ASP A 74 -9.43 20.39 2.30
CA ASP A 74 -8.68 20.36 3.56
C ASP A 74 -9.42 19.64 4.70
N GLN A 75 -10.74 19.53 4.57
CA GLN A 75 -11.58 18.84 5.55
C GLN A 75 -12.36 17.72 4.88
N VAL A 76 -12.09 16.52 5.33
CA VAL A 76 -12.94 15.35 5.03
C VAL A 76 -13.81 15.10 6.26
N PRO A 77 -15.14 15.04 6.11
CA PRO A 77 -16.01 14.72 7.25
C PRO A 77 -15.58 13.40 7.90
N PRO A 78 -15.66 13.28 9.23
CA PRO A 78 -15.40 12.01 9.90
C PRO A 78 -16.28 10.90 9.30
N GLN A 79 -15.65 9.82 8.87
CA GLN A 79 -16.34 8.68 8.29
C GLN A 79 -16.44 7.57 9.33
N SER A 80 -17.60 6.89 9.39
CA SER A 80 -17.72 5.66 10.17
C SER A 80 -16.78 4.58 9.61
N LEU A 81 -16.43 3.59 10.43
CA LEU A 81 -15.64 2.45 9.96
C LEU A 81 -16.36 1.71 8.80
N ALA A 82 -17.67 1.61 8.86
CA ALA A 82 -18.48 0.98 7.79
C ALA A 82 -18.38 1.75 6.48
N ASP A 83 -18.46 3.10 6.52
CA ASP A 83 -18.33 3.94 5.33
C ASP A 83 -16.92 3.83 4.73
N ARG A 84 -15.88 3.83 5.56
CA ARG A 84 -14.50 3.64 5.10
C ARG A 84 -14.30 2.28 4.44
N ARG A 85 -14.80 1.20 5.03
CA ARG A 85 -14.76 -0.15 4.44
C ARG A 85 -15.47 -0.19 3.11
N SER A 86 -16.71 0.30 3.04
CA SER A 86 -17.48 0.37 1.80
C SER A 86 -16.77 1.19 0.71
N GLY A 87 -16.17 2.33 1.08
CA GLY A 87 -15.37 3.14 0.15
C GLY A 87 -14.12 2.42 -0.36
N THR A 88 -13.43 1.70 0.53
CA THR A 88 -12.24 0.90 0.18
C THR A 88 -12.63 -0.28 -0.73
N ASP A 89 -13.71 -1.00 -0.42
CA ASP A 89 -14.20 -2.10 -1.25
C ASP A 89 -14.58 -1.61 -2.67
N ALA A 90 -15.26 -0.47 -2.76
CA ALA A 90 -15.59 0.14 -4.04
C ALA A 90 -14.34 0.58 -4.84
N PHE A 91 -13.32 1.11 -4.17
CA PHE A 91 -12.03 1.44 -4.78
C PHE A 91 -11.34 0.19 -5.29
N THR A 92 -11.18 -0.83 -4.45
CA THR A 92 -10.50 -2.09 -4.77
C THR A 92 -11.19 -2.82 -5.93
N ALA A 93 -12.52 -2.83 -5.96
CA ALA A 93 -13.28 -3.40 -7.06
C ALA A 93 -13.04 -2.66 -8.39
N ARG A 94 -13.07 -1.30 -8.38
CA ARG A 94 -12.83 -0.50 -9.59
C ARG A 94 -11.39 -0.64 -10.11
N ALA A 95 -10.41 -0.50 -9.22
CA ALA A 95 -9.00 -0.60 -9.59
C ALA A 95 -8.63 -2.03 -10.01
N GLY A 96 -9.14 -3.05 -9.31
CA GLY A 96 -8.99 -4.45 -9.68
C GLY A 96 -9.59 -4.76 -11.06
N ALA A 97 -10.78 -4.23 -11.38
CA ALA A 97 -11.37 -4.37 -12.71
C ALA A 97 -10.54 -3.66 -13.80
N ALA A 98 -9.92 -2.52 -13.49
CA ALA A 98 -9.01 -1.84 -14.41
C ALA A 98 -7.72 -2.63 -14.63
N TRP A 99 -7.10 -3.13 -13.55
CA TRP A 99 -5.95 -4.03 -13.65
C TRP A 99 -6.25 -5.31 -14.42
N SER A 100 -7.44 -5.93 -14.23
CA SER A 100 -7.82 -7.16 -14.95
C SER A 100 -7.96 -6.95 -16.47
N ARG A 101 -8.27 -5.72 -16.91
CA ARG A 101 -8.25 -5.39 -18.35
C ARG A 101 -6.83 -5.31 -18.92
N LEU A 102 -5.88 -4.82 -18.14
CA LEU A 102 -4.47 -4.73 -18.55
C LEU A 102 -3.72 -6.06 -18.33
N CYS A 103 -4.08 -6.78 -17.32
CA CYS A 103 -3.45 -8.01 -16.83
C CYS A 103 -4.48 -9.14 -16.76
N PRO A 104 -4.82 -9.81 -17.86
CA PRO A 104 -5.82 -10.89 -17.87
C PRO A 104 -5.47 -12.00 -16.88
N ASN A 105 -6.45 -12.38 -16.06
CA ASN A 105 -6.29 -13.30 -14.97
C ASN A 105 -7.60 -14.05 -14.65
N GLN A 106 -7.49 -15.07 -13.80
CA GLN A 106 -8.63 -15.74 -13.17
C GLN A 106 -8.53 -15.52 -11.65
N ILE A 107 -9.62 -15.12 -11.04
CA ILE A 107 -9.73 -14.94 -9.59
C ILE A 107 -10.70 -15.97 -9.05
N VAL A 108 -10.27 -16.71 -8.03
CA VAL A 108 -11.09 -17.68 -7.30
C VAL A 108 -11.05 -17.34 -5.82
N GLU A 109 -12.22 -17.26 -5.19
CA GLU A 109 -12.33 -17.16 -3.74
C GLU A 109 -12.32 -18.56 -3.14
N ASP A 110 -11.52 -18.77 -2.09
CA ASP A 110 -11.32 -20.07 -1.43
C ASP A 110 -10.97 -19.86 0.06
N LYS A 111 -10.70 -20.95 0.75
CA LYS A 111 -10.18 -20.93 2.13
C LYS A 111 -8.95 -21.81 2.24
N ILE A 112 -7.89 -21.29 2.86
CA ILE A 112 -6.67 -22.01 3.18
C ILE A 112 -6.52 -22.00 4.70
N ALA A 113 -6.39 -23.15 5.33
CA ALA A 113 -6.38 -23.32 6.79
C ALA A 113 -7.58 -22.63 7.49
N GLY A 114 -8.73 -22.56 6.82
CA GLY A 114 -9.94 -21.88 7.32
C GLY A 114 -9.97 -20.37 7.10
N VAL A 115 -8.85 -19.76 6.67
CA VAL A 115 -8.75 -18.33 6.37
C VAL A 115 -9.23 -18.07 4.94
N PRO A 116 -10.14 -17.11 4.71
CA PRO A 116 -10.54 -16.72 3.36
C PRO A 116 -9.37 -16.18 2.55
N VAL A 117 -9.30 -16.54 1.26
CA VAL A 117 -8.25 -16.08 0.34
C VAL A 117 -8.84 -15.78 -1.04
N ARG A 118 -8.18 -14.89 -1.78
CA ARG A 118 -8.37 -14.75 -3.23
C ARG A 118 -7.16 -15.34 -3.94
N ILE A 119 -7.40 -16.30 -4.82
CA ILE A 119 -6.35 -16.92 -5.64
C ILE A 119 -6.38 -16.27 -7.00
N VAL A 120 -5.35 -15.48 -7.32
CA VAL A 120 -5.19 -14.78 -8.59
C VAL A 120 -4.22 -15.60 -9.46
N THR A 121 -4.73 -16.15 -10.55
CA THR A 121 -3.94 -16.94 -11.51
C THR A 121 -3.79 -16.12 -12.80
N PRO A 122 -2.56 -15.75 -13.22
CA PRO A 122 -2.35 -15.00 -14.45
C PRO A 122 -2.69 -15.86 -15.67
N GLN A 123 -3.17 -15.23 -16.73
CA GLN A 123 -3.35 -15.93 -17.99
C GLN A 123 -1.99 -16.43 -18.54
N GLY A 124 -1.95 -17.66 -18.99
CA GLY A 124 -0.72 -18.25 -19.55
C GLY A 124 0.35 -18.52 -18.47
N LEU A 125 -0.06 -18.93 -17.27
CA LEU A 125 0.85 -19.42 -16.24
C LEU A 125 1.72 -20.56 -16.80
N PRO A 126 3.07 -20.39 -16.89
CA PRO A 126 3.95 -21.42 -17.43
C PRO A 126 4.07 -22.61 -16.48
N ASP A 127 4.32 -23.79 -17.03
CA ASP A 127 4.48 -25.01 -16.22
C ASP A 127 5.65 -24.89 -15.22
N SER A 128 6.73 -24.19 -15.59
CA SER A 128 7.88 -23.92 -14.73
C SER A 128 7.56 -23.05 -13.48
N ASN A 129 6.39 -22.46 -13.42
CA ASN A 129 5.95 -21.63 -12.30
C ASN A 129 4.78 -22.23 -11.52
N ARG A 130 4.34 -23.44 -11.84
CA ARG A 130 3.23 -24.10 -11.14
C ARG A 130 3.56 -24.50 -9.71
N ASP A 131 4.83 -24.72 -9.42
CA ASP A 131 5.37 -25.05 -8.08
C ASP A 131 5.79 -23.82 -7.28
N LYS A 132 5.45 -22.62 -7.75
CA LYS A 132 5.75 -21.33 -7.11
C LYS A 132 4.47 -20.62 -6.71
N VAL A 133 4.53 -19.86 -5.63
CA VAL A 133 3.39 -19.08 -5.15
C VAL A 133 3.87 -17.79 -4.47
N LEU A 134 3.14 -16.71 -4.70
CA LEU A 134 3.30 -15.45 -3.99
C LEU A 134 2.13 -15.30 -3.00
N ILE A 135 2.42 -14.89 -1.78
CA ILE A 135 1.43 -14.59 -0.75
C ILE A 135 1.32 -13.08 -0.63
N ASN A 136 0.15 -12.54 -0.93
CA ASN A 136 -0.14 -11.13 -0.73
C ASN A 136 -0.82 -10.93 0.63
N LEU A 137 -0.33 -9.97 1.39
CA LEU A 137 -0.93 -9.43 2.59
C LEU A 137 -1.37 -8.00 2.27
N HIS A 138 -2.68 -7.79 2.16
CA HIS A 138 -3.22 -6.53 1.64
C HIS A 138 -3.04 -5.35 2.61
N GLY A 139 -3.02 -4.13 2.08
CA GLY A 139 -3.10 -2.90 2.84
C GLY A 139 -4.52 -2.56 3.28
N GLY A 140 -4.70 -1.37 3.87
CA GLY A 140 -6.01 -0.86 4.27
C GLY A 140 -6.15 -0.57 5.76
N GLY A 141 -5.07 -0.17 6.45
CA GLY A 141 -5.10 0.26 7.85
C GLY A 141 -5.49 -0.84 8.83
N PHE A 142 -5.23 -2.11 8.53
CA PHE A 142 -5.69 -3.29 9.29
C PHE A 142 -7.22 -3.39 9.45
N ASN A 143 -7.99 -2.47 8.91
CA ASN A 143 -9.44 -2.39 9.10
C ASN A 143 -10.25 -2.50 7.79
N SER A 144 -9.58 -2.62 6.64
CA SER A 144 -10.19 -2.78 5.32
C SER A 144 -9.23 -3.49 4.35
N ASP A 145 -9.72 -3.91 3.18
CA ASP A 145 -8.94 -4.54 2.12
C ASP A 145 -8.73 -3.57 0.95
N SER A 146 -7.56 -2.97 0.85
CA SER A 146 -7.21 -2.10 -0.29
C SER A 146 -6.31 -2.77 -1.33
N GLY A 147 -5.72 -3.93 -1.04
CA GLY A 147 -4.61 -4.51 -1.78
C GLY A 147 -4.87 -5.86 -2.45
N SER A 148 -5.81 -6.65 -1.97
CA SER A 148 -5.97 -8.04 -2.42
C SER A 148 -6.21 -8.21 -3.93
N LEU A 149 -6.73 -7.20 -4.62
CA LEU A 149 -6.86 -7.16 -6.07
C LEU A 149 -5.88 -6.19 -6.72
N THR A 150 -5.70 -5.00 -6.15
CA THR A 150 -4.89 -3.93 -6.74
C THR A 150 -3.39 -4.26 -6.78
N GLU A 151 -2.91 -5.09 -5.87
CA GLU A 151 -1.54 -5.59 -5.85
C GLU A 151 -1.42 -6.95 -6.54
N SER A 152 -2.34 -7.87 -6.23
CA SER A 152 -2.21 -9.25 -6.65
C SER A 152 -2.32 -9.44 -8.16
N ILE A 153 -3.18 -8.66 -8.82
CA ILE A 153 -3.40 -8.79 -10.27
C ILE A 153 -2.14 -8.40 -11.07
N PRO A 154 -1.57 -7.19 -10.93
CA PRO A 154 -0.37 -6.82 -11.69
C PRO A 154 0.84 -7.69 -11.32
N ILE A 155 1.07 -7.97 -10.04
CA ILE A 155 2.19 -8.80 -9.60
C ILE A 155 2.07 -10.23 -10.14
N ALA A 156 0.87 -10.86 -10.09
CA ALA A 156 0.67 -12.18 -10.67
C ALA A 156 1.00 -12.19 -12.17
N SER A 157 0.54 -11.17 -12.89
CA SER A 157 0.74 -11.07 -14.35
C SER A 157 2.20 -10.86 -14.72
N TYR A 158 2.87 -9.90 -14.10
CA TYR A 158 4.26 -9.57 -14.43
C TYR A 158 5.24 -10.66 -13.97
N ALA A 159 5.03 -11.24 -12.80
CA ALA A 159 5.82 -12.39 -12.33
C ALA A 159 5.47 -13.69 -13.06
N ARG A 160 4.30 -13.77 -13.70
CA ARG A 160 3.72 -15.00 -14.27
C ARG A 160 3.63 -16.13 -13.23
N ILE A 161 3.26 -15.79 -12.00
CA ILE A 161 3.16 -16.69 -10.85
C ILE A 161 1.81 -16.46 -10.18
N LYS A 162 1.22 -17.53 -9.65
CA LYS A 162 -0.02 -17.46 -8.87
C LYS A 162 0.19 -16.64 -7.60
N VAL A 163 -0.79 -15.78 -7.27
CA VAL A 163 -0.84 -15.05 -6.00
C VAL A 163 -1.99 -15.57 -5.15
N VAL A 164 -1.72 -15.81 -3.88
CA VAL A 164 -2.71 -16.07 -2.83
C VAL A 164 -2.80 -14.82 -1.97
N ALA A 165 -3.85 -14.02 -2.16
CA ALA A 165 -4.14 -12.86 -1.32
C ALA A 165 -4.92 -13.29 -0.08
N VAL A 166 -4.33 -13.10 1.10
CA VAL A 166 -4.90 -13.50 2.38
C VAL A 166 -5.88 -12.45 2.86
N LEU A 167 -7.15 -12.81 3.04
CA LEU A 167 -8.18 -11.95 3.62
C LEU A 167 -8.20 -12.16 5.14
N TYR A 168 -7.16 -11.70 5.80
CA TYR A 168 -6.96 -11.86 7.22
C TYR A 168 -8.00 -11.10 8.06
N ARG A 169 -8.23 -11.53 9.29
CA ARG A 169 -9.15 -10.88 10.23
C ARG A 169 -8.73 -9.45 10.53
N LEU A 170 -9.70 -8.54 10.51
CA LEU A 170 -9.50 -7.10 10.59
C LEU A 170 -9.75 -6.55 12.01
N ALA A 171 -9.03 -5.49 12.34
CA ALA A 171 -9.28 -4.65 13.52
C ALA A 171 -10.47 -3.68 13.24
N PRO A 172 -11.14 -3.19 14.27
CA PRO A 172 -10.93 -3.44 15.72
C PRO A 172 -11.51 -4.76 16.22
N GLU A 173 -12.28 -5.49 15.41
CA GLU A 173 -12.95 -6.72 15.83
C GLU A 173 -11.95 -7.81 16.22
N HIS A 174 -10.79 -7.81 15.53
CA HIS A 174 -9.71 -8.78 15.74
C HIS A 174 -8.36 -8.06 15.75
N PRO A 175 -7.93 -7.49 16.89
CA PRO A 175 -6.65 -6.80 16.99
C PRO A 175 -5.47 -7.78 16.85
N PHE A 176 -4.25 -7.26 16.91
CA PHE A 176 -3.02 -8.04 16.96
C PHE A 176 -3.12 -9.12 18.08
N PRO A 177 -2.71 -10.37 17.82
CA PRO A 177 -2.00 -10.84 16.62
C PRO A 177 -2.88 -11.55 15.57
N ALA A 178 -4.19 -11.30 15.52
CA ALA A 178 -5.12 -12.08 14.69
C ALA A 178 -4.72 -12.16 13.20
N ALA A 179 -4.31 -11.03 12.61
CA ALA A 179 -3.86 -10.99 11.20
C ALA A 179 -2.56 -11.78 10.99
N VAL A 180 -1.64 -11.72 11.96
CA VAL A 180 -0.39 -12.52 11.95
C VAL A 180 -0.70 -14.00 12.00
N ASP A 181 -1.59 -14.41 12.91
CA ASP A 181 -1.94 -15.83 13.11
C ASP A 181 -2.60 -16.40 11.85
N ASP A 182 -3.52 -15.66 11.22
CA ASP A 182 -4.16 -16.06 9.96
C ASP A 182 -3.14 -16.22 8.84
N SER A 183 -2.23 -15.25 8.69
CA SER A 183 -1.19 -15.26 7.65
C SER A 183 -0.21 -16.41 7.85
N VAL A 184 0.20 -16.67 9.09
CA VAL A 184 1.05 -17.82 9.45
C VAL A 184 0.33 -19.15 9.22
N ALA A 185 -0.98 -19.24 9.48
CA ALA A 185 -1.76 -20.45 9.22
C ALA A 185 -1.82 -20.75 7.72
N VAL A 186 -2.05 -19.74 6.88
CA VAL A 186 -2.01 -19.88 5.41
C VAL A 186 -0.62 -20.30 4.94
N TYR A 187 0.45 -19.66 5.43
CA TYR A 187 1.83 -20.01 5.09
C TYR A 187 2.14 -21.49 5.43
N LYS A 188 1.81 -21.94 6.63
CA LYS A 188 2.01 -23.33 7.06
C LYS A 188 1.24 -24.34 6.19
N GLU A 189 0.05 -23.99 5.75
CA GLU A 189 -0.72 -24.86 4.88
C GLU A 189 -0.07 -24.95 3.49
N LEU A 190 0.40 -23.80 2.96
CA LEU A 190 1.09 -23.76 1.67
C LEU A 190 2.43 -24.50 1.67
N LEU A 191 3.13 -24.58 2.81
CA LEU A 191 4.34 -25.40 2.95
C LEU A 191 4.10 -26.90 2.74
N LYS A 192 2.86 -27.40 2.80
CA LYS A 192 2.55 -28.79 2.46
C LYS A 192 2.61 -29.08 0.96
N THR A 193 2.51 -28.04 0.14
CA THR A 193 2.47 -28.13 -1.33
C THR A 193 3.68 -27.48 -1.99
N TYR A 194 4.16 -26.37 -1.44
CA TYR A 194 5.26 -25.58 -1.97
C TYR A 194 6.49 -25.66 -1.07
N LYS A 195 7.67 -25.74 -1.68
CA LYS A 195 8.92 -25.59 -0.93
C LYS A 195 9.07 -24.16 -0.43
N PRO A 196 9.72 -23.91 0.73
CA PRO A 196 9.93 -22.56 1.26
C PRO A 196 10.60 -21.61 0.25
N GLU A 197 11.60 -22.14 -0.50
CA GLU A 197 12.33 -21.42 -1.55
C GLU A 197 11.48 -21.10 -2.79
N HIS A 198 10.24 -21.61 -2.84
CA HIS A 198 9.26 -21.33 -3.91
C HIS A 198 8.11 -20.42 -3.42
N ILE A 199 8.22 -19.86 -2.22
CA ILE A 199 7.23 -18.97 -1.64
C ILE A 199 7.84 -17.58 -1.44
N VAL A 200 7.10 -16.54 -1.80
CA VAL A 200 7.39 -15.14 -1.44
C VAL A 200 6.21 -14.59 -0.65
N ILE A 201 6.47 -13.74 0.35
CA ILE A 201 5.43 -13.00 1.08
C ILE A 201 5.64 -11.51 0.82
N TYR A 202 4.57 -10.79 0.49
CA TYR A 202 4.67 -9.35 0.24
C TYR A 202 3.37 -8.61 0.57
N GLY A 203 3.48 -7.31 0.74
CA GLY A 203 2.32 -6.43 0.90
C GLY A 203 2.68 -4.96 0.93
N THR A 204 1.65 -4.12 0.92
CA THR A 204 1.74 -2.66 0.94
C THR A 204 1.11 -2.11 2.21
N SER A 205 1.62 -0.99 2.74
CA SER A 205 1.04 -0.29 3.88
C SER A 205 0.98 -1.19 5.11
N THR A 206 -0.19 -1.39 5.71
CA THR A 206 -0.37 -2.36 6.78
C THR A 206 -0.05 -3.79 6.35
N GLY A 207 -0.24 -4.15 5.09
CA GLY A 207 0.21 -5.43 4.55
C GLY A 207 1.73 -5.58 4.51
N ALA A 208 2.46 -4.49 4.31
CA ALA A 208 3.92 -4.47 4.42
C ALA A 208 4.39 -4.63 5.87
N ILE A 209 3.70 -3.97 6.81
CA ILE A 209 3.91 -4.15 8.25
C ILE A 209 3.67 -5.62 8.61
N LEU A 210 2.51 -6.16 8.22
CA LEU A 210 2.15 -7.56 8.45
C LEU A 210 3.15 -8.54 7.82
N THR A 211 3.74 -8.21 6.67
CA THR A 211 4.80 -9.03 6.05
C THR A 211 6.02 -9.12 6.96
N ALA A 212 6.44 -8.03 7.57
CA ALA A 212 7.54 -8.01 8.53
C ALA A 212 7.18 -8.73 9.84
N GLU A 213 5.96 -8.54 10.35
CA GLU A 213 5.42 -9.22 11.53
C GLU A 213 5.35 -10.75 11.32
N VAL A 214 4.85 -11.18 10.17
CA VAL A 214 4.80 -12.61 9.80
C VAL A 214 6.21 -13.19 9.73
N ALA A 215 7.16 -12.51 9.09
CA ALA A 215 8.55 -12.97 9.03
C ALA A 215 9.17 -13.11 10.44
N ALA A 216 8.95 -12.12 11.32
CA ALA A 216 9.38 -12.20 12.72
C ALA A 216 8.72 -13.38 13.46
N LYS A 217 7.43 -13.61 13.22
CA LYS A 217 6.67 -14.72 13.82
C LYS A 217 7.14 -16.08 13.31
N LEU A 218 7.39 -16.22 12.01
CA LEU A 218 7.94 -17.45 11.42
C LEU A 218 9.29 -17.80 12.05
N LYS A 219 10.17 -16.80 12.22
CA LYS A 219 11.45 -16.97 12.89
C LYS A 219 11.29 -17.39 14.36
N GLN A 220 10.38 -16.74 15.10
CA GLN A 220 10.06 -17.08 16.48
C GLN A 220 9.60 -18.54 16.63
N LEU A 221 8.82 -19.03 15.64
CA LEU A 221 8.30 -20.38 15.61
C LEU A 221 9.30 -21.42 15.07
N GLY A 222 10.48 -21.01 14.60
CA GLY A 222 11.46 -21.88 13.96
C GLY A 222 10.97 -22.49 12.65
N LEU A 223 10.03 -21.84 11.96
CA LEU A 223 9.51 -22.30 10.68
C LEU A 223 10.48 -21.95 9.53
N PRO A 224 10.48 -22.74 8.44
CA PRO A 224 11.25 -22.39 7.25
C PRO A 224 10.85 -21.02 6.74
N MET A 225 11.85 -20.24 6.32
CA MET A 225 11.62 -18.90 5.78
C MET A 225 11.29 -18.93 4.28
N PRO A 226 10.49 -18.01 3.75
CA PRO A 226 10.23 -17.90 2.33
C PRO A 226 11.49 -17.46 1.55
N ALA A 227 11.46 -17.59 0.22
CA ALA A 227 12.56 -17.20 -0.67
C ALA A 227 12.88 -15.70 -0.60
N ALA A 228 11.86 -14.86 -0.40
CA ALA A 228 12.00 -13.41 -0.33
C ALA A 228 10.81 -12.75 0.36
N LEU A 229 10.99 -11.48 0.73
CA LEU A 229 9.94 -10.60 1.23
C LEU A 229 9.80 -9.36 0.34
N GLY A 230 8.57 -8.83 0.23
CA GLY A 230 8.27 -7.52 -0.34
C GLY A 230 7.61 -6.63 0.69
N ILE A 231 8.26 -5.54 1.08
CA ILE A 231 7.78 -4.60 2.11
C ILE A 231 7.61 -3.23 1.46
N PHE A 232 6.37 -2.92 1.05
CA PHE A 232 6.09 -1.74 0.24
C PHE A 232 5.38 -0.69 1.09
N SER A 233 6.12 0.37 1.47
CA SER A 233 5.62 1.44 2.33
C SER A 233 5.14 0.96 3.70
N ALA A 234 6.07 0.68 4.62
CA ALA A 234 5.81 0.14 5.95
C ALA A 234 6.11 1.15 7.08
N LEU A 235 5.39 1.04 8.18
CA LEU A 235 5.72 1.77 9.41
C LEU A 235 6.98 1.20 10.09
N GLY A 236 7.00 -0.08 10.38
CA GLY A 236 8.14 -0.79 11.00
C GLY A 236 8.33 -0.57 12.50
N ASP A 237 7.75 0.47 13.10
CA ASP A 237 7.88 0.83 14.52
C ASP A 237 6.59 1.51 15.01
N PHE A 238 5.81 0.82 15.82
CA PHE A 238 4.59 1.37 16.41
C PHE A 238 4.84 2.27 17.62
N ALA A 239 6.05 2.25 18.18
CA ALA A 239 6.42 3.08 19.32
C ALA A 239 6.91 4.47 18.93
N ARG A 240 7.30 4.69 17.66
CA ARG A 240 7.91 5.94 17.18
C ARG A 240 7.51 6.24 15.76
N SER A 241 7.08 7.46 15.53
CA SER A 241 6.91 8.01 14.18
C SER A 241 8.16 8.74 13.73
N GLY A 242 8.34 8.83 12.41
CA GLY A 242 9.37 9.65 11.80
C GLY A 242 8.79 10.87 11.10
N ASP A 243 9.64 11.72 10.55
CA ASP A 243 9.30 13.02 9.96
C ASP A 243 8.19 12.94 8.89
N SER A 244 8.22 11.91 8.05
CA SER A 244 7.26 11.79 6.95
C SER A 244 5.80 11.70 7.41
N ALA A 245 5.55 11.14 8.60
CA ALA A 245 4.22 11.06 9.19
C ALA A 245 3.67 12.45 9.60
N SER A 246 4.55 13.42 9.84
CA SER A 246 4.18 14.81 10.14
C SER A 246 4.17 15.71 8.91
N LEU A 247 4.67 15.24 7.76
CA LEU A 247 4.80 16.01 6.53
C LEU A 247 3.79 15.61 5.45
N PHE A 248 3.36 14.34 5.45
CA PHE A 248 2.56 13.78 4.38
C PHE A 248 1.31 13.06 4.89
N SER A 249 0.22 13.26 4.16
CA SER A 249 -1.00 12.44 4.27
C SER A 249 -0.91 11.24 3.32
N LEU A 250 -1.98 10.43 3.25
CA LEU A 250 -2.16 9.41 2.19
C LEU A 250 -2.04 9.99 0.78
N ARG A 251 -2.25 11.31 0.63
CA ARG A 251 -2.21 12.03 -0.65
C ARG A 251 -0.99 12.94 -0.78
N GLY A 252 0.08 12.58 -0.09
CA GLY A 252 1.32 13.34 -0.07
C GLY A 252 1.16 14.70 0.64
N LEU A 253 1.44 15.80 -0.05
CA LEU A 253 1.31 17.16 0.50
C LEU A 253 -0.12 17.70 0.48
N SER A 254 -1.10 16.92 0.02
CA SER A 254 -2.51 17.29 -0.03
C SER A 254 -3.33 16.50 0.98
N GLY A 255 -4.45 17.08 1.41
CA GLY A 255 -5.37 16.45 2.36
C GLY A 255 -5.03 16.79 3.80
N HIS A 256 -5.80 16.20 4.71
CA HIS A 256 -5.69 16.46 6.15
C HIS A 256 -4.55 15.64 6.77
N LEU A 257 -3.76 16.32 7.62
CA LEU A 257 -2.81 15.68 8.52
C LEU A 257 -3.40 15.73 9.93
N ASP A 258 -3.55 14.58 10.55
CA ASP A 258 -3.83 14.53 11.98
C ASP A 258 -2.57 14.94 12.74
N PRO A 259 -2.68 15.81 13.75
CA PRO A 259 -1.54 16.12 14.60
C PRO A 259 -0.99 14.82 15.21
N PRO A 260 0.33 14.66 15.30
CA PRO A 260 0.90 13.48 15.94
C PRO A 260 0.39 13.43 17.40
N GLY A 261 -0.40 12.40 17.71
CA GLY A 261 -0.88 12.15 19.06
C GLY A 261 0.22 11.52 19.93
N PRO A 262 0.04 11.54 21.25
CA PRO A 262 0.92 10.83 22.17
C PRO A 262 0.73 9.30 22.12
N GLU A 263 -0.36 8.83 21.52
CA GLU A 263 -0.76 7.44 21.46
C GLU A 263 -0.15 6.71 20.24
N PRO A 264 -0.01 5.37 20.32
CA PRO A 264 0.40 4.56 19.17
C PRO A 264 -0.45 4.83 17.94
N HIS A 265 0.14 4.76 16.75
CA HIS A 265 -0.50 5.11 15.48
C HIS A 265 -1.77 4.34 15.11
N ASP A 266 -2.00 3.18 15.72
CA ASP A 266 -3.24 2.42 15.56
C ASP A 266 -3.61 1.68 16.85
N PRO A 267 -4.26 2.36 17.80
CA PRO A 267 -4.65 1.75 19.06
C PRO A 267 -5.62 0.57 18.86
N TYR A 268 -6.37 0.54 17.77
CA TYR A 268 -7.33 -0.54 17.50
C TYR A 268 -6.63 -1.82 17.04
N TYR A 269 -5.55 -1.71 16.24
CA TYR A 269 -4.78 -2.87 15.81
C TYR A 269 -3.88 -3.40 16.93
N ILE A 270 -3.18 -2.54 17.64
CA ILE A 270 -2.22 -2.92 18.70
C ILE A 270 -2.92 -3.68 19.85
N GLY A 271 -4.17 -3.39 20.17
CA GLY A 271 -4.95 -4.14 21.13
C GLY A 271 -4.39 -4.16 22.57
N GLY A 272 -3.61 -3.15 22.95
CA GLY A 272 -3.00 -3.05 24.29
C GLY A 272 -1.68 -3.82 24.46
N VAL A 273 -1.11 -4.36 23.36
CA VAL A 273 0.22 -4.97 23.35
C VAL A 273 1.29 -3.87 23.41
N ASP A 274 2.45 -4.15 24.02
CA ASP A 274 3.58 -3.21 24.01
C ASP A 274 3.95 -2.84 22.56
N PRO A 275 3.92 -1.56 22.19
CA PRO A 275 4.32 -1.12 20.85
C PRO A 275 5.72 -1.57 20.42
N LYS A 276 6.58 -1.99 21.37
CA LYS A 276 7.92 -2.53 21.13
C LYS A 276 7.95 -4.06 21.11
N ASP A 277 6.80 -4.74 21.17
CA ASP A 277 6.80 -6.19 20.98
C ASP A 277 7.54 -6.55 19.68
N PRO A 278 8.48 -7.52 19.72
CA PRO A 278 9.38 -7.81 18.58
C PRO A 278 8.67 -8.48 17.39
N VAL A 279 7.42 -8.92 17.52
CA VAL A 279 6.60 -9.35 16.39
C VAL A 279 5.80 -8.18 15.84
N LEU A 280 5.16 -7.38 16.69
CA LEU A 280 4.37 -6.20 16.31
C LEU A 280 5.26 -5.11 15.66
N SER A 281 6.42 -4.85 16.23
CA SER A 281 7.44 -3.92 15.71
C SER A 281 8.76 -4.63 15.50
N PRO A 282 8.96 -5.29 14.35
CA PRO A 282 10.12 -6.16 14.10
C PRO A 282 11.47 -5.47 14.24
N ILE A 283 11.52 -4.16 14.14
CA ILE A 283 12.75 -3.38 14.36
C ILE A 283 13.35 -3.59 15.75
N TYR A 284 12.58 -4.03 16.74
CA TYR A 284 13.04 -4.37 18.09
C TYR A 284 13.41 -5.86 18.24
N GLY A 285 13.19 -6.67 17.19
CA GLY A 285 13.46 -8.10 17.17
C GLY A 285 14.83 -8.44 16.60
N ASP A 286 15.11 -9.75 16.54
CA ASP A 286 16.30 -10.28 15.85
C ASP A 286 16.03 -10.45 14.35
N LEU A 287 16.52 -9.53 13.54
CA LEU A 287 16.34 -9.51 12.08
C LEU A 287 17.37 -10.35 11.32
N ARG A 288 18.39 -10.92 11.99
CA ARG A 288 19.43 -11.74 11.34
C ARG A 288 18.83 -12.99 10.72
N GLY A 289 19.27 -13.31 9.50
CA GLY A 289 18.79 -14.50 8.77
C GLY A 289 17.38 -14.37 8.19
N LEU A 290 16.78 -13.17 8.18
CA LEU A 290 15.59 -12.92 7.40
C LEU A 290 15.89 -13.02 5.90
N PRO A 291 14.90 -13.36 5.07
CA PRO A 291 15.09 -13.52 3.63
C PRO A 291 15.52 -12.23 2.93
N PRO A 292 16.08 -12.35 1.72
CA PRO A 292 16.26 -11.19 0.85
C PRO A 292 14.98 -10.38 0.72
N THR A 293 15.04 -9.06 0.91
CA THR A 293 13.87 -8.20 1.03
C THR A 293 13.95 -7.00 0.10
N LEU A 294 12.86 -6.73 -0.62
CA LEU A 294 12.67 -5.50 -1.39
C LEU A 294 11.77 -4.54 -0.62
N PHE A 295 12.26 -3.32 -0.43
CA PHE A 295 11.50 -2.18 0.07
C PHE A 295 11.20 -1.23 -1.09
N VAL A 296 9.95 -0.75 -1.17
CA VAL A 296 9.54 0.27 -2.14
C VAL A 296 8.75 1.36 -1.41
N THR A 297 9.03 2.61 -1.73
CA THR A 297 8.32 3.78 -1.19
C THR A 297 8.48 4.97 -2.13
N SER A 298 8.05 6.15 -1.74
CA SER A 298 8.24 7.38 -2.49
C SER A 298 8.56 8.57 -1.59
N THR A 299 9.01 9.69 -2.18
CA THR A 299 9.47 10.85 -1.40
C THR A 299 8.33 11.65 -0.76
N ARG A 300 7.06 11.44 -1.16
CA ARG A 300 5.87 12.05 -0.51
C ARG A 300 4.97 11.01 0.16
N ASP A 301 5.55 9.88 0.54
CA ASP A 301 4.84 8.83 1.26
C ASP A 301 4.87 9.08 2.78
N MET A 302 3.71 9.07 3.42
CA MET A 302 3.60 9.24 4.88
C MET A 302 4.37 8.17 5.68
N LEU A 303 4.61 6.99 5.10
CA LEU A 303 5.36 5.90 5.72
C LEU A 303 6.83 5.82 5.26
N LEU A 304 7.34 6.83 4.53
CA LEU A 304 8.74 6.87 4.08
C LEU A 304 9.72 6.67 5.24
N SER A 305 9.58 7.42 6.33
CA SER A 305 10.50 7.33 7.48
C SER A 305 10.48 5.93 8.11
N GLY A 306 9.31 5.32 8.26
CA GLY A 306 9.18 3.95 8.77
C GLY A 306 9.88 2.95 7.85
N THR A 307 9.63 3.05 6.54
CA THR A 307 10.21 2.19 5.51
C THR A 307 11.73 2.26 5.51
N VAL A 308 12.33 3.46 5.52
CA VAL A 308 13.80 3.61 5.49
C VAL A 308 14.45 3.18 6.81
N ASN A 309 13.77 3.38 7.94
CA ASN A 309 14.28 2.93 9.23
C ASN A 309 14.29 1.39 9.33
N LEU A 310 13.21 0.75 8.89
CA LEU A 310 13.12 -0.71 8.85
C LEU A 310 14.14 -1.30 7.86
N HIS A 311 14.25 -0.73 6.65
CA HIS A 311 15.28 -1.12 5.67
C HIS A 311 16.68 -1.04 6.25
N ARG A 312 17.03 0.08 6.91
CA ARG A 312 18.36 0.22 7.56
C ARG A 312 18.58 -0.80 8.67
N ALA A 313 17.55 -1.16 9.43
CA ALA A 313 17.64 -2.20 10.45
C ALA A 313 17.92 -3.58 9.82
N TYR A 314 17.29 -3.91 8.69
CA TYR A 314 17.56 -5.13 7.93
C TYR A 314 19.00 -5.16 7.41
N LEU A 315 19.50 -4.05 6.82
CA LEU A 315 20.92 -3.95 6.40
C LEU A 315 21.89 -4.16 7.57
N ASN A 316 21.63 -3.54 8.71
CA ASN A 316 22.48 -3.67 9.91
C ASN A 316 22.48 -5.10 10.45
N ALA A 317 21.40 -5.85 10.22
CA ALA A 317 21.31 -7.27 10.56
C ALA A 317 21.94 -8.22 9.52
N GLY A 318 22.53 -7.68 8.46
CA GLY A 318 23.18 -8.45 7.38
C GLY A 318 22.21 -9.08 6.38
N VAL A 319 20.96 -8.59 6.30
CA VAL A 319 19.98 -9.05 5.31
C VAL A 319 20.28 -8.40 3.95
N ASP A 320 20.18 -9.15 2.86
CA ASP A 320 20.17 -8.59 1.49
C ASP A 320 18.88 -7.77 1.30
N ALA A 321 18.93 -6.51 1.68
CA ALA A 321 17.80 -5.58 1.64
C ALA A 321 18.04 -4.51 0.57
N ARG A 322 17.08 -4.38 -0.36
CA ARG A 322 17.09 -3.37 -1.42
C ARG A 322 16.01 -2.34 -1.16
N LEU A 323 16.31 -1.08 -1.45
CA LEU A 323 15.35 0.01 -1.35
C LEU A 323 15.21 0.72 -2.71
N VAL A 324 13.98 0.89 -3.15
CA VAL A 324 13.62 1.71 -4.32
C VAL A 324 12.72 2.83 -3.84
N VAL A 325 13.08 4.07 -4.15
CA VAL A 325 12.33 5.27 -3.78
C VAL A 325 11.95 6.03 -5.04
N PHE A 326 10.65 6.18 -5.28
CA PHE A 326 10.12 6.98 -6.38
C PHE A 326 10.02 8.45 -5.98
N ASP A 327 10.18 9.35 -6.92
CA ASP A 327 10.04 10.78 -6.65
C ASP A 327 8.58 11.22 -6.57
N ALA A 328 8.27 12.07 -5.60
CA ALA A 328 7.07 12.88 -5.45
C ALA A 328 5.71 12.14 -5.42
N LEU A 329 5.69 10.83 -5.61
CA LEU A 329 4.44 10.07 -5.62
C LEU A 329 3.89 9.85 -4.20
N THR A 330 2.59 9.61 -4.11
CA THR A 330 1.88 9.45 -2.84
C THR A 330 1.94 8.01 -2.33
N HIS A 331 1.42 7.77 -1.14
CA HIS A 331 1.31 6.44 -0.55
C HIS A 331 0.61 5.45 -1.49
N ALA A 332 1.21 4.28 -1.70
CA ALA A 332 0.66 3.18 -2.50
C ALA A 332 0.27 3.57 -3.95
N PHE A 333 1.00 4.51 -4.58
CA PHE A 333 0.71 4.99 -5.93
C PHE A 333 0.65 3.86 -6.97
N TRP A 334 1.32 2.74 -6.73
CA TRP A 334 1.32 1.55 -7.59
C TRP A 334 -0.03 0.82 -7.66
N TYR A 335 -1.03 1.26 -6.91
CA TYR A 335 -2.42 0.76 -7.05
C TYR A 335 -3.14 1.32 -8.29
N ASP A 336 -2.69 2.47 -8.80
CA ASP A 336 -3.32 3.13 -9.95
C ASP A 336 -2.81 2.56 -11.28
N PRO A 337 -3.65 1.81 -12.04
CA PRO A 337 -3.24 1.22 -13.32
C PRO A 337 -2.92 2.24 -14.42
N MET A 338 -3.30 3.51 -14.24
CA MET A 338 -3.15 4.55 -15.26
C MET A 338 -1.80 5.28 -15.18
N LEU A 339 -1.05 5.09 -14.10
CA LEU A 339 0.25 5.74 -13.92
C LEU A 339 1.39 4.88 -14.52
N PRO A 340 2.23 5.44 -15.40
CA PRO A 340 3.44 4.74 -15.87
C PRO A 340 4.34 4.29 -14.71
N GLU A 341 4.50 5.11 -13.69
CA GLU A 341 5.31 4.81 -12.50
C GLU A 341 4.72 3.65 -11.67
N SER A 342 3.40 3.49 -11.71
CA SER A 342 2.73 2.35 -11.09
C SER A 342 3.10 1.04 -11.79
N GLN A 343 3.11 1.04 -13.13
CA GLN A 343 3.51 -0.11 -13.91
C GLN A 343 5.00 -0.44 -13.69
N ASP A 344 5.85 0.57 -13.68
CA ASP A 344 7.29 0.43 -13.39
C ASP A 344 7.54 -0.17 -12.00
N ALA A 345 6.86 0.36 -10.97
CA ALA A 345 6.96 -0.18 -9.62
C ALA A 345 6.54 -1.65 -9.54
N ASN A 346 5.41 -2.01 -10.14
CA ASN A 346 4.92 -3.39 -10.15
C ASN A 346 5.87 -4.32 -10.93
N HIS A 347 6.51 -3.86 -12.02
CA HIS A 347 7.55 -4.62 -12.72
C HIS A 347 8.78 -4.84 -11.83
N ILE A 348 9.29 -3.80 -11.17
CA ILE A 348 10.44 -3.90 -10.25
C ILE A 348 10.15 -4.93 -9.14
N MET A 349 8.94 -4.89 -8.57
CA MET A 349 8.51 -5.82 -7.53
C MET A 349 8.47 -7.27 -8.06
N ALA A 350 7.81 -7.47 -9.19
CA ALA A 350 7.69 -8.80 -9.82
C ALA A 350 9.04 -9.37 -10.23
N ASP A 351 9.91 -8.59 -10.87
CA ASP A 351 11.25 -8.99 -11.29
C ASP A 351 12.12 -9.39 -10.10
N PHE A 352 12.00 -8.68 -8.97
CA PHE A 352 12.71 -9.07 -7.77
C PHE A 352 12.28 -10.47 -7.29
N PHE A 353 10.97 -10.74 -7.26
CA PHE A 353 10.45 -12.03 -6.84
C PHE A 353 10.85 -13.15 -7.78
N VAL A 354 10.73 -12.93 -9.08
CA VAL A 354 11.14 -13.91 -10.12
C VAL A 354 12.60 -14.30 -9.95
N LYS A 355 13.50 -13.32 -9.77
CA LYS A 355 14.93 -13.59 -9.53
C LYS A 355 15.19 -14.41 -8.27
N ARG A 356 14.41 -14.22 -7.20
CA ARG A 356 14.56 -14.94 -5.94
C ARG A 356 13.98 -16.35 -5.98
N LEU A 357 13.04 -16.60 -6.87
CA LEU A 357 12.44 -17.90 -7.09
C LEU A 357 13.19 -18.77 -8.14
N GLY A 358 14.37 -18.31 -8.58
CA GLY A 358 15.26 -19.08 -9.44
C GLY A 358 14.83 -19.14 -10.92
N ASN A 359 14.21 -18.07 -11.42
CA ASN A 359 13.87 -17.90 -12.85
C ASN A 359 14.81 -16.91 -13.53
#